data_2056734bd13c628badcf1bf5a06227df
#
_entry.id   2056734bd13c628badcf1bf5a06227df
#
_cell.length_a   1.000
_cell.length_b   1.000
_cell.length_c   1.000
_cell.angle_alpha   90.00
_cell.angle_beta   90.00
_cell.angle_gamma   90.00
#
_symmetry.space_group_name_H-M   'P 1'
#
loop_
_entity.id
_entity.type
_entity.pdbx_description
1 polymer ?
#
loop_
_entity_poly.entity_id
_entity_poly.type
_entity_poly.pdbx_seq_one_letter_code
_entity_poly.pdbx_strand_id
1 'polypeptide(L)'
;MDRYLKALACAALLMLFFGARAQGLPAATNTDPAKAVVTLPEPANPALPSLILIGDSTVRNGHDDGQGKGAAGQWGWGRPIADYFDPGRINVVNRAVGGLSSRTYLTSGHWQRTLALVKPGDVVVMQFGHNDASPVNDDRRARGTLRGTGEESETIDNLLTGQRETVHTYGWYLRRFIADIRARGATPLVCSPVPFKRWDADGKVRRARADYGGWAAQVARQERVGFIDLNEQAAARYEAMGRAAVLALFPQVAPEETVHTNLAGARLNAEVVVAGMRALAVPPLVAALNEKGRAIAPADDARPVVEAKRTERPVNPALPTLFIVGDSTVKSGGTNGMVGWGERVAPYFDADKVNVVNHAIGGRSSRTFLTEGRWNTVLEQMKPGDAVLIQFGHNDGGRIGDPAMKGRASGPGTGPKTVDDRRPDGSVEQVHTFGWYMARYVADAKGKGATVVLLSPVPHRDRWQSERDFADFAQWDRQVAAAGGALFGDLTLAVTQGYREIGPAAVDAFFADARTHTNDAGARFNAARVVAVLRALPGDPFRSWLKGQ
;
A
#
# COMPACT_ATOMS: atom_id res chain seq x y z
N MET A 1 53.71 37.26 -9.88
CA MET A 1 53.05 36.55 -10.98
C MET A 1 52.73 35.09 -10.66
N ASP A 2 53.27 34.53 -9.60
CA ASP A 2 53.12 33.10 -9.26
C ASP A 2 51.96 32.71 -8.32
N ARG A 3 51.19 33.70 -7.84
CA ARG A 3 50.05 33.42 -6.97
C ARG A 3 48.70 33.30 -7.70
N TYR A 4 48.64 33.80 -8.95
CA TYR A 4 47.41 33.75 -9.76
C TYR A 4 47.30 32.50 -10.64
N LEU A 5 48.41 31.85 -10.94
CA LEU A 5 48.40 30.57 -11.69
C LEU A 5 48.01 29.36 -10.86
N LYS A 6 48.21 29.39 -9.54
CA LYS A 6 47.78 28.28 -8.66
C LYS A 6 46.28 28.34 -8.32
N ALA A 7 45.65 29.48 -8.38
CA ALA A 7 44.19 29.63 -8.16
C ALA A 7 43.36 29.16 -9.37
N LEU A 8 43.89 29.30 -10.58
CA LEU A 8 43.21 28.83 -11.80
C LEU A 8 43.30 27.32 -12.00
N ALA A 9 44.36 26.67 -11.51
CA ALA A 9 44.50 25.21 -11.55
C ALA A 9 43.55 24.47 -10.56
N CYS A 10 43.25 25.07 -9.41
CA CYS A 10 42.27 24.51 -8.44
C CYS A 10 40.82 24.74 -8.87
N ALA A 11 40.51 25.83 -9.58
CA ALA A 11 39.17 26.09 -10.09
C ALA A 11 38.82 25.20 -11.30
N ALA A 12 39.82 24.84 -12.13
CA ALA A 12 39.64 23.91 -13.24
C ALA A 12 39.49 22.45 -12.78
N LEU A 13 40.07 22.05 -11.61
CA LEU A 13 39.92 20.72 -11.06
C LEU A 13 38.60 20.54 -10.29
N LEU A 14 37.98 21.60 -9.76
CA LEU A 14 36.66 21.54 -9.12
C LEU A 14 35.50 21.55 -10.13
N MET A 15 35.69 21.99 -11.35
CA MET A 15 34.64 21.90 -12.37
C MET A 15 34.61 20.57 -13.14
N LEU A 16 35.57 19.69 -12.93
CA LEU A 16 35.59 18.35 -13.52
C LEU A 16 34.89 17.29 -12.66
N PHE A 17 34.45 17.63 -11.44
CA PHE A 17 33.72 16.70 -10.56
C PHE A 17 32.22 16.91 -10.47
N PHE A 18 31.64 17.92 -11.14
CA PHE A 18 30.18 18.09 -11.19
C PHE A 18 29.56 17.64 -12.53
N GLY A 19 30.30 16.95 -13.35
CA GLY A 19 29.83 16.26 -14.54
C GLY A 19 29.64 14.75 -14.32
N ALA A 20 29.40 14.29 -13.10
CA ALA A 20 28.86 12.96 -12.90
C ALA A 20 27.42 12.96 -13.45
N ARG A 21 27.30 12.70 -14.77
CA ARG A 21 26.09 12.15 -15.33
C ARG A 21 25.57 11.15 -14.31
N ALA A 22 24.33 11.32 -13.88
CA ALA A 22 23.57 10.22 -13.32
C ALA A 22 23.65 9.10 -14.36
N GLN A 23 24.65 8.24 -14.22
CA GLN A 23 24.69 6.97 -14.92
C GLN A 23 23.46 6.25 -14.39
N GLY A 24 22.43 6.18 -15.22
CA GLY A 24 21.28 5.36 -14.95
C GLY A 24 21.82 4.02 -14.48
N LEU A 25 21.26 3.53 -13.38
CA LEU A 25 21.54 2.17 -12.91
C LEU A 25 21.58 1.26 -14.13
N PRO A 26 22.57 0.37 -14.26
CA PRO A 26 22.65 -0.52 -15.40
C PRO A 26 21.30 -1.19 -15.58
N ALA A 27 20.82 -1.25 -16.81
CA ALA A 27 19.67 -2.06 -17.17
C ALA A 27 19.88 -3.42 -16.55
N ALA A 28 18.79 -3.97 -15.94
CA ALA A 28 18.85 -5.19 -15.16
C ALA A 28 19.85 -6.17 -15.78
N THR A 29 20.78 -6.60 -14.96
CA THR A 29 21.77 -7.64 -15.28
C THR A 29 21.05 -8.97 -15.49
N ASN A 30 20.03 -8.99 -16.31
CA ASN A 30 19.26 -10.13 -16.68
C ASN A 30 19.80 -10.63 -18.03
N THR A 31 20.09 -11.91 -18.11
CA THR A 31 20.57 -12.55 -19.34
C THR A 31 19.54 -12.54 -20.48
N ASP A 32 18.33 -12.03 -20.26
CA ASP A 32 17.32 -11.83 -21.29
C ASP A 32 17.64 -10.57 -22.12
N PRO A 33 18.08 -10.72 -23.38
CA PRO A 33 18.49 -9.60 -24.24
C PRO A 33 17.37 -8.57 -24.45
N ALA A 34 16.10 -8.97 -24.32
CA ALA A 34 14.94 -8.08 -24.45
C ALA A 34 14.89 -7.00 -23.37
N LYS A 35 15.76 -7.06 -22.37
CA LYS A 35 15.78 -6.15 -21.22
C LYS A 35 17.03 -5.30 -21.09
N ALA A 36 18.04 -5.57 -21.88
CA ALA A 36 19.34 -4.92 -21.74
C ALA A 36 19.26 -3.40 -21.98
N VAL A 37 18.54 -2.95 -22.99
CA VAL A 37 18.29 -1.53 -23.27
C VAL A 37 16.93 -1.40 -23.94
N VAL A 38 15.90 -1.00 -23.20
CA VAL A 38 14.59 -0.72 -23.76
C VAL A 38 14.38 0.80 -23.78
N THR A 39 14.33 1.37 -24.98
CA THR A 39 13.84 2.74 -25.16
C THR A 39 12.33 2.73 -24.97
N LEU A 40 11.86 3.35 -23.89
CA LEU A 40 10.45 3.43 -23.56
C LEU A 40 9.88 4.78 -24.00
N PRO A 41 8.64 4.83 -24.48
CA PRO A 41 8.02 6.07 -24.94
C PRO A 41 7.87 7.09 -23.81
N GLU A 42 7.93 8.36 -24.22
CA GLU A 42 7.67 9.52 -23.39
C GLU A 42 6.38 10.23 -23.83
N PRO A 43 5.79 11.10 -23.00
CA PRO A 43 4.63 11.89 -23.40
C PRO A 43 4.90 12.71 -24.65
N ALA A 44 4.12 12.51 -25.70
CA ALA A 44 4.28 13.24 -26.97
C ALA A 44 3.98 14.75 -26.81
N ASN A 45 3.04 15.09 -25.92
CA ASN A 45 2.72 16.47 -25.57
C ASN A 45 2.80 16.66 -24.04
N PRO A 46 3.86 17.25 -23.49
CA PRO A 46 4.02 17.44 -22.05
C PRO A 46 2.93 18.30 -21.38
N ALA A 47 2.20 19.10 -22.15
CA ALA A 47 1.11 19.94 -21.62
C ALA A 47 -0.17 19.14 -21.33
N LEU A 48 -0.36 17.98 -21.95
CA LEU A 48 -1.51 17.12 -21.72
C LEU A 48 -1.31 16.19 -20.51
N PRO A 49 -2.38 15.76 -19.84
CA PRO A 49 -2.31 14.66 -18.89
C PRO A 49 -1.87 13.38 -19.60
N SER A 50 -1.36 12.42 -18.85
CA SER A 50 -0.90 11.14 -19.38
C SER A 50 -1.62 9.97 -18.72
N LEU A 51 -2.00 8.99 -19.53
CA LEU A 51 -2.29 7.62 -19.11
C LEU A 51 -0.98 6.83 -19.23
N ILE A 52 -0.36 6.56 -18.10
CA ILE A 52 0.92 5.84 -18.04
C ILE A 52 0.63 4.39 -17.64
N LEU A 53 1.13 3.44 -18.42
CA LEU A 53 0.95 2.02 -18.16
C LEU A 53 2.28 1.41 -17.69
N ILE A 54 2.25 0.68 -16.57
CA ILE A 54 3.38 -0.11 -16.09
C ILE A 54 2.98 -1.56 -15.91
N GLY A 55 3.91 -2.48 -16.13
CA GLY A 55 3.62 -3.89 -16.06
C GLY A 55 4.66 -4.77 -16.74
N ASP A 56 4.25 -6.01 -16.95
CA ASP A 56 5.06 -7.07 -17.56
C ASP A 56 4.81 -7.23 -19.07
N SER A 57 5.13 -8.43 -19.61
CA SER A 57 4.97 -8.74 -21.04
C SER A 57 3.53 -8.71 -21.53
N THR A 58 2.54 -8.86 -20.65
CA THR A 58 1.12 -8.85 -21.02
C THR A 58 0.57 -7.43 -21.17
N VAL A 59 1.28 -6.43 -20.63
CA VAL A 59 1.03 -5.00 -20.84
C VAL A 59 2.00 -4.40 -21.86
N ARG A 60 3.17 -4.95 -21.97
CA ARG A 60 4.36 -4.52 -22.70
C ARG A 60 4.13 -3.43 -23.75
N ASN A 61 4.97 -2.38 -23.65
CA ASN A 61 5.36 -1.63 -24.81
C ASN A 61 6.33 -2.53 -25.59
N GLY A 62 5.84 -3.24 -26.49
CA GLY A 62 6.67 -4.07 -27.32
C GLY A 62 6.74 -3.46 -28.67
N HIS A 63 7.72 -3.86 -29.37
CA HIS A 63 7.78 -3.65 -30.80
C HIS A 63 6.43 -4.04 -31.38
N ASP A 64 5.84 -3.13 -32.08
CA ASP A 64 4.49 -3.17 -32.61
C ASP A 64 4.28 -4.24 -33.68
N ASP A 65 5.30 -5.02 -33.92
CA ASP A 65 5.34 -6.07 -34.93
C ASP A 65 5.12 -7.48 -34.38
N GLY A 66 4.73 -7.60 -33.09
CA GLY A 66 4.56 -8.92 -32.48
C GLY A 66 5.84 -9.75 -32.47
N GLN A 67 6.98 -9.14 -32.24
CA GLN A 67 8.32 -9.75 -32.29
C GLN A 67 8.70 -10.24 -33.70
N GLY A 68 8.42 -9.46 -34.72
CA GLY A 68 8.67 -9.81 -36.12
C GLY A 68 7.62 -10.75 -36.76
N LYS A 69 6.54 -11.05 -36.03
CA LYS A 69 5.44 -11.94 -36.50
C LYS A 69 4.14 -11.18 -36.77
N GLY A 70 4.18 -9.85 -36.75
CA GLY A 70 3.02 -9.02 -36.98
C GLY A 70 1.86 -9.32 -36.01
N ALA A 71 0.63 -9.23 -36.47
CA ALA A 71 -0.57 -9.46 -35.66
C ALA A 71 -0.66 -10.84 -35.01
N ALA A 72 0.00 -11.85 -35.57
CA ALA A 72 0.02 -13.22 -35.06
C ALA A 72 1.06 -13.45 -33.93
N GLY A 73 1.97 -12.50 -33.71
CA GLY A 73 2.97 -12.58 -32.65
C GLY A 73 2.42 -12.22 -31.26
N GLN A 74 3.32 -12.04 -30.29
CA GLN A 74 2.94 -11.71 -28.91
C GLN A 74 2.72 -10.21 -28.74
N TRP A 75 1.55 -9.83 -28.27
CA TRP A 75 1.14 -8.44 -27.99
C TRP A 75 0.70 -8.26 -26.54
N GLY A 76 1.12 -7.17 -25.92
CA GLY A 76 0.54 -6.70 -24.67
C GLY A 76 -0.65 -5.78 -24.93
N TRP A 77 -1.63 -5.77 -24.02
CA TRP A 77 -2.85 -4.94 -24.16
C TRP A 77 -2.57 -3.42 -24.09
N GLY A 78 -1.45 -3.04 -23.51
CA GLY A 78 -1.06 -1.63 -23.40
C GLY A 78 -0.68 -0.98 -24.73
N ARG A 79 -0.49 -1.74 -25.83
CA ARG A 79 -0.26 -1.15 -27.17
C ARG A 79 -1.59 -0.75 -27.83
N PRO A 80 -2.57 -1.65 -28.00
CA PRO A 80 -3.83 -1.30 -28.66
C PRO A 80 -4.74 -0.38 -27.81
N ILE A 81 -4.50 -0.20 -26.52
CA ILE A 81 -5.37 0.65 -25.70
C ILE A 81 -5.37 2.12 -26.18
N ALA A 82 -4.29 2.59 -26.80
CA ALA A 82 -4.21 3.94 -27.37
C ALA A 82 -5.28 4.20 -28.45
N ASP A 83 -5.74 3.15 -29.12
CA ASP A 83 -6.78 3.24 -30.16
C ASP A 83 -8.16 3.72 -29.61
N TYR A 84 -8.33 3.77 -28.28
CA TYR A 84 -9.58 4.16 -27.60
C TYR A 84 -9.53 5.57 -27.01
N PHE A 85 -8.42 6.28 -27.14
CA PHE A 85 -8.21 7.62 -26.59
C PHE A 85 -7.98 8.66 -27.69
N ASP A 86 -8.33 9.90 -27.38
CA ASP A 86 -8.06 11.05 -28.24
C ASP A 86 -6.64 11.59 -27.93
N PRO A 87 -5.69 11.49 -28.86
CA PRO A 87 -4.33 11.95 -28.66
C PRO A 87 -4.19 13.48 -28.51
N GLY A 88 -5.23 14.24 -28.87
CA GLY A 88 -5.31 15.68 -28.62
C GLY A 88 -5.71 16.03 -27.18
N ARG A 89 -6.11 15.05 -26.37
CA ARG A 89 -6.58 15.25 -24.99
C ARG A 89 -5.75 14.54 -23.94
N ILE A 90 -5.07 13.45 -24.28
CA ILE A 90 -4.27 12.66 -23.35
C ILE A 90 -3.11 11.96 -24.07
N ASN A 91 -1.96 11.88 -23.42
CA ASN A 91 -0.91 10.98 -23.87
C ASN A 91 -1.20 9.57 -23.37
N VAL A 92 -1.02 8.55 -24.22
CA VAL A 92 -1.00 7.14 -23.77
C VAL A 92 0.44 6.65 -23.82
N VAL A 93 1.03 6.42 -22.65
CA VAL A 93 2.47 6.18 -22.49
C VAL A 93 2.68 4.81 -21.88
N ASN A 94 2.97 3.81 -22.72
CA ASN A 94 3.19 2.45 -22.24
C ASN A 94 4.66 2.26 -21.84
N ARG A 95 4.92 2.19 -20.53
CA ARG A 95 6.24 2.01 -19.92
C ARG A 95 6.47 0.57 -19.43
N ALA A 96 5.55 -0.35 -19.73
CA ALA A 96 5.67 -1.75 -19.34
C ALA A 96 6.84 -2.45 -20.04
N VAL A 97 7.51 -3.36 -19.34
CA VAL A 97 8.68 -4.09 -19.86
C VAL A 97 8.47 -5.60 -19.74
N GLY A 98 8.56 -6.31 -20.84
CA GLY A 98 8.39 -7.76 -20.88
C GLY A 98 9.35 -8.51 -19.95
N GLY A 99 8.81 -9.51 -19.23
CA GLY A 99 9.55 -10.38 -18.33
C GLY A 99 9.98 -9.78 -17.00
N LEU A 100 9.69 -8.50 -16.72
CA LEU A 100 9.90 -7.93 -15.39
C LEU A 100 8.72 -8.25 -14.46
N SER A 101 9.02 -8.44 -13.19
CA SER A 101 8.06 -8.49 -12.09
C SER A 101 7.91 -7.09 -11.47
N SER A 102 6.99 -6.92 -10.52
CA SER A 102 6.90 -5.70 -9.72
C SER A 102 8.24 -5.39 -9.02
N ARG A 103 8.91 -6.42 -8.46
CA ARG A 103 10.25 -6.30 -7.87
C ARG A 103 11.27 -5.81 -8.89
N THR A 104 11.45 -6.53 -10.00
CA THR A 104 12.52 -6.21 -10.95
C THR A 104 12.25 -4.95 -11.76
N TYR A 105 11.00 -4.53 -11.90
CA TYR A 105 10.65 -3.22 -12.45
C TYR A 105 11.16 -2.07 -11.56
N LEU A 106 11.11 -2.26 -10.23
CA LEU A 106 11.68 -1.31 -9.26
C LEU A 106 13.21 -1.38 -9.25
N THR A 107 13.79 -2.58 -9.03
CA THR A 107 15.22 -2.75 -8.76
C THR A 107 16.11 -2.52 -9.99
N SER A 108 15.57 -2.66 -11.21
CA SER A 108 16.28 -2.33 -12.45
C SER A 108 16.19 -0.85 -12.87
N GLY A 109 15.62 0.01 -12.03
CA GLY A 109 15.52 1.44 -12.27
C GLY A 109 14.46 1.87 -13.29
N HIS A 110 13.63 0.95 -13.82
CA HIS A 110 12.53 1.31 -14.73
C HIS A 110 11.48 2.16 -14.04
N TRP A 111 11.20 1.86 -12.76
CA TRP A 111 10.27 2.65 -11.97
C TRP A 111 10.72 4.10 -11.81
N GLN A 112 11.98 4.33 -11.42
CA GLN A 112 12.51 5.67 -11.23
C GLN A 112 12.44 6.51 -12.51
N ARG A 113 12.78 5.90 -13.66
CA ARG A 113 12.66 6.57 -14.98
C ARG A 113 11.21 6.86 -15.37
N THR A 114 10.28 6.00 -15.00
CA THR A 114 8.85 6.21 -15.24
C THR A 114 8.30 7.29 -14.30
N LEU A 115 8.64 7.23 -13.00
CA LEU A 115 8.20 8.19 -11.98
C LEU A 115 8.68 9.62 -12.29
N ALA A 116 9.82 9.77 -12.97
CA ALA A 116 10.31 11.07 -13.41
C ALA A 116 9.38 11.76 -14.42
N LEU A 117 8.57 11.01 -15.15
CA LEU A 117 7.59 11.52 -16.12
C LEU A 117 6.22 11.84 -15.49
N VAL A 118 5.95 11.27 -14.31
CA VAL A 118 4.65 11.40 -13.65
C VAL A 118 4.49 12.81 -13.06
N LYS A 119 3.37 13.46 -13.39
CA LYS A 119 3.01 14.80 -12.92
C LYS A 119 1.57 14.86 -12.41
N PRO A 120 1.18 15.93 -11.71
CA PRO A 120 -0.21 16.09 -11.24
C PRO A 120 -1.21 15.99 -12.38
N GLY A 121 -2.31 15.27 -12.12
CA GLY A 121 -3.37 15.01 -13.11
C GLY A 121 -3.14 13.81 -14.02
N ASP A 122 -1.98 13.17 -13.99
CA ASP A 122 -1.73 11.90 -14.70
C ASP A 122 -2.45 10.73 -14.02
N VAL A 123 -2.67 9.65 -14.78
CA VAL A 123 -3.19 8.39 -14.27
C VAL A 123 -2.18 7.28 -14.58
N VAL A 124 -1.79 6.52 -13.58
CA VAL A 124 -0.87 5.39 -13.74
C VAL A 124 -1.59 4.09 -13.49
N VAL A 125 -1.64 3.23 -14.49
CA VAL A 125 -2.24 1.88 -14.40
C VAL A 125 -1.14 0.86 -14.29
N MET A 126 -1.22 0.00 -13.26
CA MET A 126 -0.24 -1.05 -13.02
C MET A 126 -0.85 -2.43 -13.11
N GLN A 127 -0.15 -3.34 -13.81
CA GLN A 127 -0.47 -4.77 -13.86
C GLN A 127 0.79 -5.62 -13.80
N PHE A 128 0.97 -6.35 -12.71
CA PHE A 128 2.04 -7.32 -12.48
C PHE A 128 1.47 -8.62 -11.91
N GLY A 129 2.28 -9.67 -11.83
CA GLY A 129 1.91 -10.93 -11.19
C GLY A 129 2.45 -12.17 -11.89
N HIS A 130 2.48 -12.19 -13.24
CA HIS A 130 2.94 -13.37 -13.99
C HIS A 130 4.41 -13.73 -13.70
N ASN A 131 5.26 -12.70 -13.61
CA ASN A 131 6.69 -12.89 -13.33
C ASN A 131 7.01 -12.89 -11.84
N ASP A 132 6.15 -12.31 -11.02
CA ASP A 132 6.25 -12.32 -9.56
C ASP A 132 6.10 -13.73 -8.98
N ALA A 133 5.41 -14.61 -9.69
CA ALA A 133 5.26 -16.04 -9.35
C ALA A 133 6.52 -16.89 -9.62
N SER A 134 7.56 -16.31 -10.20
CA SER A 134 8.83 -17.01 -10.46
C SER A 134 9.61 -17.25 -9.16
N PRO A 135 10.70 -18.06 -9.18
CA PRO A 135 11.60 -18.17 -8.04
C PRO A 135 12.12 -16.81 -7.57
N VAL A 136 12.20 -16.65 -6.25
CA VAL A 136 12.73 -15.44 -5.61
C VAL A 136 14.20 -15.27 -5.94
N ASN A 137 14.95 -16.37 -5.96
CA ASN A 137 16.38 -16.38 -6.23
C ASN A 137 16.73 -17.54 -7.16
N ASP A 138 17.27 -17.24 -8.32
CA ASP A 138 17.80 -18.18 -9.29
C ASP A 138 18.88 -17.48 -10.15
N ASP A 139 19.69 -18.27 -10.84
CA ASP A 139 20.79 -17.81 -11.69
C ASP A 139 20.35 -17.29 -13.07
N ARG A 140 19.06 -17.39 -13.40
CA ARG A 140 18.51 -17.03 -14.71
C ARG A 140 17.79 -15.70 -14.72
N ARG A 141 16.92 -15.48 -13.74
CA ARG A 141 16.03 -14.30 -13.73
C ARG A 141 15.86 -13.65 -12.35
N ALA A 142 15.93 -14.39 -11.26
CA ALA A 142 15.85 -13.92 -9.86
C ALA A 142 14.76 -12.83 -9.66
N ARG A 143 13.56 -13.05 -10.22
CA ARG A 143 12.53 -12.01 -10.36
C ARG A 143 11.29 -12.21 -9.49
N GLY A 144 11.17 -13.34 -8.80
CA GLY A 144 10.04 -13.62 -7.93
C GLY A 144 9.95 -12.65 -6.77
N THR A 145 8.74 -12.46 -6.26
CA THR A 145 8.45 -11.74 -5.02
C THR A 145 8.08 -12.72 -3.92
N LEU A 146 8.13 -12.32 -2.67
CA LEU A 146 7.46 -13.07 -1.62
C LEU A 146 5.94 -13.02 -1.86
N ARG A 147 5.26 -14.11 -1.51
CA ARG A 147 3.82 -14.25 -1.70
C ARG A 147 3.06 -13.42 -0.67
N GLY A 148 1.92 -12.85 -1.08
CA GLY A 148 1.03 -12.12 -0.18
C GLY A 148 1.13 -10.61 -0.28
N THR A 149 0.51 -9.95 0.70
CA THR A 149 0.35 -8.48 0.73
C THR A 149 0.89 -7.85 2.01
N GLY A 150 1.56 -8.60 2.87
CA GLY A 150 2.15 -8.10 4.11
C GLY A 150 3.43 -7.29 3.91
N GLU A 151 4.12 -7.04 5.02
CA GLU A 151 5.40 -6.30 5.06
C GLU A 151 6.60 -7.24 5.15
N GLU A 152 6.37 -8.54 4.99
CA GLU A 152 7.41 -9.55 5.08
C GLU A 152 8.49 -9.29 4.02
N SER A 153 9.74 -9.52 4.41
CA SER A 153 10.90 -9.41 3.55
C SER A 153 11.90 -10.52 3.83
N GLU A 154 12.69 -10.84 2.84
CA GLU A 154 13.79 -11.81 2.90
C GLU A 154 15.02 -11.19 2.26
N THR A 155 16.17 -11.26 2.93
CA THR A 155 17.44 -10.83 2.35
C THR A 155 18.11 -12.03 1.70
N ILE A 156 18.44 -11.89 0.43
CA ILE A 156 19.08 -12.93 -0.38
C ILE A 156 20.42 -12.44 -0.90
N ASP A 157 21.33 -13.36 -1.13
CA ASP A 157 22.47 -13.16 -2.03
C ASP A 157 21.99 -13.53 -3.44
N ASN A 158 21.68 -12.53 -4.23
CA ASN A 158 21.04 -12.70 -5.54
C ASN A 158 21.97 -13.43 -6.50
N LEU A 159 21.60 -14.64 -6.90
CA LEU A 159 22.44 -15.53 -7.74
C LEU A 159 22.66 -14.95 -9.15
N LEU A 160 21.77 -14.09 -9.65
CA LEU A 160 21.90 -13.48 -10.96
C LEU A 160 22.83 -12.26 -10.95
N THR A 161 22.78 -11.44 -9.90
CA THR A 161 23.52 -10.17 -9.83
C THR A 161 24.77 -10.24 -8.98
N GLY A 162 24.90 -11.26 -8.13
CA GLY A 162 25.95 -11.37 -7.12
C GLY A 162 25.84 -10.34 -5.99
N GLN A 163 24.73 -9.63 -5.88
CA GLN A 163 24.52 -8.58 -4.90
C GLN A 163 23.56 -9.03 -3.80
N ARG A 164 23.76 -8.52 -2.59
CA ARG A 164 22.83 -8.69 -1.49
C ARG A 164 21.59 -7.83 -1.73
N GLU A 165 20.40 -8.43 -1.68
CA GLU A 165 19.13 -7.79 -1.98
C GLU A 165 18.07 -8.17 -0.95
N THR A 166 17.26 -7.19 -0.53
CA THR A 166 16.08 -7.45 0.28
C THR A 166 14.84 -7.54 -0.62
N VAL A 167 14.22 -8.71 -0.64
CA VAL A 167 13.01 -9.02 -1.41
C VAL A 167 11.80 -8.90 -0.51
N HIS A 168 10.78 -8.21 -0.99
CA HIS A 168 9.52 -7.98 -0.27
C HIS A 168 8.37 -8.78 -0.88
N THR A 169 7.19 -8.68 -0.24
CA THR A 169 5.97 -9.26 -0.78
C THR A 169 5.52 -8.53 -2.05
N TYR A 170 4.77 -9.22 -2.89
CA TYR A 170 4.11 -8.62 -4.07
C TYR A 170 3.32 -7.36 -3.71
N GLY A 171 2.53 -7.41 -2.63
CA GLY A 171 1.73 -6.27 -2.20
C GLY A 171 2.55 -5.09 -1.72
N TRP A 172 3.72 -5.33 -1.13
CA TRP A 172 4.64 -4.25 -0.75
C TRP A 172 5.10 -3.43 -1.97
N TYR A 173 5.46 -4.10 -3.07
CA TYR A 173 5.87 -3.41 -4.30
C TYR A 173 4.72 -2.59 -4.89
N LEU A 174 3.49 -3.13 -4.94
CA LEU A 174 2.34 -2.36 -5.41
C LEU A 174 2.07 -1.14 -4.53
N ARG A 175 2.12 -1.28 -3.20
CA ARG A 175 1.95 -0.14 -2.28
C ARG A 175 3.02 0.92 -2.48
N ARG A 176 4.26 0.50 -2.73
CA ARG A 176 5.34 1.43 -3.04
C ARG A 176 5.04 2.25 -4.29
N PHE A 177 4.62 1.62 -5.38
CA PHE A 177 4.22 2.34 -6.58
C PHE A 177 3.05 3.29 -6.32
N ILE A 178 2.02 2.85 -5.61
CA ILE A 178 0.86 3.67 -5.26
C ILE A 178 1.27 4.91 -4.47
N ALA A 179 2.11 4.76 -3.46
CA ALA A 179 2.60 5.85 -2.63
C ALA A 179 3.40 6.88 -3.46
N ASP A 180 4.31 6.40 -4.30
CA ASP A 180 5.15 7.25 -5.15
C ASP A 180 4.31 8.01 -6.20
N ILE A 181 3.27 7.38 -6.79
CA ILE A 181 2.34 8.02 -7.74
C ILE A 181 1.56 9.13 -7.05
N ARG A 182 1.01 8.86 -5.87
CA ARG A 182 0.28 9.85 -5.09
C ARG A 182 1.15 11.04 -4.68
N ALA A 183 2.40 10.79 -4.33
CA ALA A 183 3.36 11.84 -4.01
C ALA A 183 3.63 12.79 -5.20
N ARG A 184 3.36 12.34 -6.43
CA ARG A 184 3.42 13.16 -7.66
C ARG A 184 2.10 13.85 -8.00
N GLY A 185 1.04 13.71 -7.19
CA GLY A 185 -0.29 14.25 -7.47
C GLY A 185 -1.03 13.53 -8.60
N ALA A 186 -0.64 12.30 -8.91
CA ALA A 186 -1.24 11.46 -9.94
C ALA A 186 -2.16 10.38 -9.33
N THR A 187 -3.03 9.82 -10.15
CA THR A 187 -4.02 8.80 -9.76
C THR A 187 -3.51 7.40 -10.06
N PRO A 188 -3.28 6.53 -9.06
CA PRO A 188 -2.95 5.12 -9.28
C PRO A 188 -4.19 4.27 -9.52
N LEU A 189 -4.10 3.34 -10.48
CA LEU A 189 -5.08 2.28 -10.73
C LEU A 189 -4.36 0.92 -10.74
N VAL A 190 -4.99 -0.09 -10.17
CA VAL A 190 -4.46 -1.46 -10.12
C VAL A 190 -5.31 -2.37 -10.99
N CYS A 191 -4.67 -3.16 -11.84
CA CYS A 191 -5.31 -4.24 -12.58
C CYS A 191 -4.85 -5.60 -12.06
N SER A 192 -5.77 -6.57 -11.98
CA SER A 192 -5.38 -7.97 -11.83
C SER A 192 -4.70 -8.50 -13.11
N PRO A 193 -3.81 -9.52 -13.03
CA PRO A 193 -3.15 -10.09 -14.20
C PRO A 193 -4.15 -10.65 -15.22
N VAL A 194 -3.85 -10.59 -16.53
CA VAL A 194 -4.65 -11.31 -17.53
C VAL A 194 -4.73 -12.79 -17.20
N PRO A 195 -5.84 -13.50 -17.48
CA PRO A 195 -5.95 -14.92 -17.20
C PRO A 195 -5.04 -15.75 -18.13
N PHE A 196 -4.53 -16.86 -17.60
CA PHE A 196 -3.97 -17.89 -18.46
C PHE A 196 -5.06 -18.54 -19.31
N LYS A 197 -4.73 -18.94 -20.52
CA LYS A 197 -5.59 -19.80 -21.35
C LYS A 197 -5.64 -21.23 -20.76
N ARG A 198 -6.19 -21.36 -19.57
CA ARG A 198 -6.30 -22.64 -18.85
C ARG A 198 -7.71 -22.82 -18.31
N TRP A 199 -8.30 -23.98 -18.64
CA TRP A 199 -9.62 -24.36 -18.17
C TRP A 199 -9.51 -25.42 -17.07
N ASP A 200 -10.31 -25.27 -16.04
CA ASP A 200 -10.51 -26.28 -15.02
C ASP A 200 -11.48 -27.37 -15.52
N ALA A 201 -11.65 -28.45 -14.74
CA ALA A 201 -12.46 -29.61 -15.15
C ALA A 201 -13.96 -29.27 -15.35
N ASP A 202 -14.45 -28.23 -14.69
CA ASP A 202 -15.82 -27.72 -14.83
C ASP A 202 -16.04 -26.84 -16.08
N GLY A 203 -15.01 -26.70 -16.91
CA GLY A 203 -15.08 -25.89 -18.12
C GLY A 203 -14.93 -24.38 -17.90
N LYS A 204 -14.60 -23.94 -16.68
CA LYS A 204 -14.29 -22.56 -16.36
C LYS A 204 -12.83 -22.22 -16.61
N VAL A 205 -12.56 -20.99 -17.00
CA VAL A 205 -11.20 -20.48 -17.09
C VAL A 205 -10.66 -20.27 -15.68
N ARG A 206 -9.45 -20.76 -15.42
CA ARG A 206 -8.82 -20.62 -14.10
C ARG A 206 -8.59 -19.18 -13.75
N ARG A 207 -9.09 -18.75 -12.57
CA ARG A 207 -8.92 -17.40 -12.03
C ARG A 207 -7.70 -17.28 -11.13
N ALA A 208 -7.11 -16.09 -11.09
CA ALA A 208 -6.01 -15.75 -10.19
C ALA A 208 -6.49 -15.18 -8.84
N ARG A 209 -7.68 -15.57 -8.37
CA ARG A 209 -8.28 -15.03 -7.13
C ARG A 209 -7.56 -15.46 -5.85
N ALA A 210 -6.94 -16.63 -5.87
CA ALA A 210 -6.26 -17.21 -4.70
C ALA A 210 -4.79 -16.74 -4.59
N ASP A 211 -4.32 -15.96 -5.56
CA ASP A 211 -2.94 -15.52 -5.65
C ASP A 211 -2.83 -14.06 -6.13
N TYR A 212 -1.99 -13.77 -7.08
CA TYR A 212 -1.64 -12.41 -7.52
C TYR A 212 -2.83 -11.55 -7.94
N GLY A 213 -3.89 -12.11 -8.51
CA GLY A 213 -5.11 -11.37 -8.82
C GLY A 213 -5.87 -10.96 -7.55
N GLY A 214 -6.00 -11.89 -6.60
CA GLY A 214 -6.62 -11.62 -5.29
C GLY A 214 -5.80 -10.64 -4.45
N TRP A 215 -4.46 -10.78 -4.48
CA TRP A 215 -3.58 -9.83 -3.78
C TRP A 215 -3.60 -8.44 -4.39
N ALA A 216 -3.66 -8.31 -5.72
CA ALA A 216 -3.85 -7.01 -6.39
C ALA A 216 -5.15 -6.35 -5.93
N ALA A 217 -6.27 -7.09 -5.91
CA ALA A 217 -7.55 -6.61 -5.40
C ALA A 217 -7.48 -6.23 -3.91
N GLN A 218 -6.75 -7.00 -3.12
CA GLN A 218 -6.55 -6.71 -1.69
C GLN A 218 -5.77 -5.42 -1.48
N VAL A 219 -4.66 -5.23 -2.19
CA VAL A 219 -3.86 -3.99 -2.13
C VAL A 219 -4.70 -2.80 -2.58
N ALA A 220 -5.43 -2.91 -3.69
CA ALA A 220 -6.27 -1.83 -4.18
C ALA A 220 -7.33 -1.40 -3.14
N ARG A 221 -7.93 -2.36 -2.43
CA ARG A 221 -8.86 -2.07 -1.31
C ARG A 221 -8.16 -1.42 -0.13
N GLN A 222 -6.98 -1.95 0.25
CA GLN A 222 -6.20 -1.43 1.39
C GLN A 222 -5.78 0.01 1.15
N GLU A 223 -5.28 0.26 -0.06
CA GLU A 223 -4.80 1.58 -0.46
C GLU A 223 -5.92 2.49 -1.00
N ARG A 224 -7.16 2.00 -1.11
CA ARG A 224 -8.31 2.77 -1.63
C ARG A 224 -8.02 3.37 -3.00
N VAL A 225 -7.51 2.55 -3.91
CA VAL A 225 -7.29 2.91 -5.31
C VAL A 225 -8.25 2.15 -6.20
N GLY A 226 -8.51 2.67 -7.37
CA GLY A 226 -9.35 2.01 -8.36
C GLY A 226 -8.78 0.64 -8.73
N PHE A 227 -9.66 -0.34 -8.82
CA PHE A 227 -9.32 -1.71 -9.19
C PHE A 227 -10.09 -2.16 -10.42
N ILE A 228 -9.37 -2.68 -11.40
CA ILE A 228 -9.94 -3.30 -12.61
C ILE A 228 -9.65 -4.80 -12.51
N ASP A 229 -10.68 -5.62 -12.33
CA ASP A 229 -10.53 -7.08 -12.32
C ASP A 229 -10.44 -7.63 -13.73
N LEU A 230 -9.32 -7.31 -14.39
CA LEU A 230 -9.03 -7.77 -15.75
C LEU A 230 -9.03 -9.30 -15.84
N ASN A 231 -8.59 -10.00 -14.79
CA ASN A 231 -8.57 -11.46 -14.72
C ASN A 231 -9.98 -12.04 -14.85
N GLU A 232 -10.90 -11.56 -14.02
CA GLU A 232 -12.28 -12.04 -14.01
C GLU A 232 -13.00 -11.71 -15.31
N GLN A 233 -12.93 -10.46 -15.74
CA GLN A 233 -13.66 -9.97 -16.91
C GLN A 233 -13.18 -10.60 -18.22
N ALA A 234 -11.85 -10.75 -18.40
CA ALA A 234 -11.30 -11.41 -19.56
C ALA A 234 -11.62 -12.92 -19.55
N ALA A 235 -11.54 -13.57 -18.38
CA ALA A 235 -11.91 -14.97 -18.23
C ALA A 235 -13.40 -15.22 -18.54
N ALA A 236 -14.30 -14.35 -18.08
CA ALA A 236 -15.73 -14.42 -18.40
C ALA A 236 -15.97 -14.27 -19.92
N ARG A 237 -15.26 -13.36 -20.59
CA ARG A 237 -15.32 -13.25 -22.06
C ARG A 237 -14.80 -14.50 -22.76
N TYR A 238 -13.71 -15.10 -22.27
CA TYR A 238 -13.17 -16.36 -22.81
C TYR A 238 -14.21 -17.50 -22.69
N GLU A 239 -14.89 -17.60 -21.56
CA GLU A 239 -15.94 -18.60 -21.35
C GLU A 239 -17.12 -18.39 -22.31
N ALA A 240 -17.57 -17.13 -22.47
CA ALA A 240 -18.65 -16.78 -23.39
C ALA A 240 -18.31 -17.06 -24.87
N MET A 241 -17.03 -16.87 -25.26
CA MET A 241 -16.56 -17.14 -26.62
C MET A 241 -16.37 -18.63 -26.90
N GLY A 242 -16.08 -19.42 -25.87
CA GLY A 242 -15.75 -20.83 -26.00
C GLY A 242 -14.29 -21.10 -26.42
N ARG A 243 -13.80 -22.30 -26.13
CA ARG A 243 -12.37 -22.69 -26.27
C ARG A 243 -11.83 -22.47 -27.69
N ALA A 244 -12.59 -22.83 -28.72
CA ALA A 244 -12.12 -22.72 -30.09
C ALA A 244 -11.85 -21.26 -30.52
N ALA A 245 -12.75 -20.37 -30.17
CA ALA A 245 -12.56 -18.93 -30.46
C ALA A 245 -11.42 -18.32 -29.66
N VAL A 246 -11.22 -18.74 -28.40
CA VAL A 246 -10.13 -18.26 -27.56
C VAL A 246 -8.76 -18.70 -28.08
N LEU A 247 -8.64 -19.90 -28.68
CA LEU A 247 -7.39 -20.31 -29.31
C LEU A 247 -6.89 -19.31 -30.35
N ALA A 248 -7.80 -18.69 -31.12
CA ALA A 248 -7.44 -17.68 -32.12
C ALA A 248 -6.93 -16.36 -31.53
N LEU A 249 -7.05 -16.15 -30.22
CA LEU A 249 -6.52 -14.96 -29.51
C LEU A 249 -5.06 -15.11 -29.07
N PHE A 250 -4.44 -16.25 -29.33
CA PHE A 250 -3.07 -16.54 -28.92
C PHE A 250 -2.19 -16.89 -30.11
N PRO A 251 -0.88 -16.62 -30.06
CA PRO A 251 0.05 -17.09 -31.07
C PRO A 251 -0.02 -18.61 -31.21
N GLN A 252 -0.07 -19.09 -32.44
CA GLN A 252 -0.04 -20.54 -32.77
C GLN A 252 1.42 -21.00 -32.83
N VAL A 253 1.97 -21.38 -31.70
CA VAL A 253 3.38 -21.76 -31.53
C VAL A 253 3.52 -23.04 -30.70
N ALA A 254 4.64 -23.73 -30.84
CA ALA A 254 5.02 -24.88 -30.03
C ALA A 254 6.26 -24.51 -29.17
N PRO A 255 6.30 -24.79 -27.87
CA PRO A 255 5.18 -25.27 -27.04
C PRO A 255 3.99 -24.29 -27.00
N GLU A 256 2.80 -24.78 -26.66
CA GLU A 256 1.58 -23.97 -26.64
C GLU A 256 1.71 -22.72 -25.78
N GLU A 257 1.44 -21.55 -26.38
CA GLU A 257 1.40 -20.26 -25.65
C GLU A 257 0.11 -20.17 -24.82
N THR A 258 0.24 -19.94 -23.52
CA THR A 258 -0.90 -19.91 -22.60
C THR A 258 -1.09 -18.57 -21.91
N VAL A 259 -0.16 -17.62 -22.05
CA VAL A 259 -0.13 -16.33 -21.34
C VAL A 259 -0.24 -15.16 -22.30
N HIS A 260 0.68 -15.11 -23.29
CA HIS A 260 0.78 -13.98 -24.19
C HIS A 260 -0.25 -14.08 -25.31
N THR A 261 -1.06 -13.05 -25.44
CA THR A 261 -2.05 -12.97 -26.52
C THR A 261 -1.41 -12.49 -27.83
N ASN A 262 -2.06 -12.76 -28.95
CA ASN A 262 -1.79 -12.07 -30.21
C ASN A 262 -2.49 -10.69 -30.24
N LEU A 263 -2.43 -9.96 -31.35
CA LEU A 263 -3.02 -8.62 -31.44
C LEU A 263 -4.54 -8.62 -31.16
N ALA A 264 -5.28 -9.65 -31.62
CA ALA A 264 -6.72 -9.76 -31.36
C ALA A 264 -7.02 -9.96 -29.87
N GLY A 265 -6.26 -10.84 -29.20
CA GLY A 265 -6.39 -11.03 -27.75
C GLY A 265 -5.94 -9.80 -26.95
N ALA A 266 -4.90 -9.11 -27.38
CA ALA A 266 -4.46 -7.86 -26.76
C ALA A 266 -5.52 -6.76 -26.86
N ARG A 267 -6.24 -6.67 -27.99
CA ARG A 267 -7.39 -5.76 -28.16
C ARG A 267 -8.53 -6.12 -27.22
N LEU A 268 -8.89 -7.38 -27.10
CA LEU A 268 -9.91 -7.84 -26.15
C LEU A 268 -9.55 -7.42 -24.72
N ASN A 269 -8.30 -7.63 -24.30
CA ASN A 269 -7.84 -7.24 -22.98
C ASN A 269 -7.84 -5.70 -22.80
N ALA A 270 -7.46 -4.94 -23.84
CA ALA A 270 -7.53 -3.47 -23.81
C ALA A 270 -8.98 -2.96 -23.66
N GLU A 271 -9.94 -3.57 -24.36
CA GLU A 271 -11.36 -3.25 -24.21
C GLU A 271 -11.85 -3.52 -22.79
N VAL A 272 -11.43 -4.62 -22.16
CA VAL A 272 -11.76 -4.92 -20.76
C VAL A 272 -11.20 -3.84 -19.84
N VAL A 273 -9.96 -3.41 -20.05
CA VAL A 273 -9.35 -2.34 -19.23
C VAL A 273 -10.09 -1.01 -19.44
N VAL A 274 -10.46 -0.66 -20.68
CA VAL A 274 -11.25 0.56 -20.96
C VAL A 274 -12.64 0.47 -20.33
N ALA A 275 -13.30 -0.70 -20.37
CA ALA A 275 -14.59 -0.92 -19.69
C ALA A 275 -14.48 -0.66 -18.17
N GLY A 276 -13.39 -1.17 -17.55
CA GLY A 276 -13.09 -0.92 -16.15
C GLY A 276 -12.82 0.56 -15.86
N MET A 277 -12.03 1.25 -16.68
CA MET A 277 -11.76 2.69 -16.55
C MET A 277 -13.04 3.52 -16.64
N ARG A 278 -13.97 3.14 -17.52
CA ARG A 278 -15.28 3.79 -17.63
C ARG A 278 -16.14 3.60 -16.40
N ALA A 279 -16.17 2.39 -15.86
CA ALA A 279 -16.92 2.09 -14.63
C ALA A 279 -16.34 2.81 -13.41
N LEU A 280 -15.01 2.97 -13.35
CA LEU A 280 -14.32 3.77 -12.32
C LEU A 280 -14.55 5.28 -12.48
N ALA A 281 -15.03 5.72 -13.63
CA ALA A 281 -15.33 7.11 -13.94
C ALA A 281 -14.18 8.10 -13.64
N VAL A 282 -12.92 7.69 -13.84
CA VAL A 282 -11.75 8.55 -13.60
C VAL A 282 -11.77 9.73 -14.56
N PRO A 283 -11.92 10.99 -14.07
CA PRO A 283 -12.27 12.13 -14.91
C PRO A 283 -11.33 12.38 -16.10
N PRO A 284 -9.98 12.37 -15.96
CA PRO A 284 -9.09 12.59 -17.09
C PRO A 284 -9.23 11.52 -18.19
N LEU A 285 -9.47 10.26 -17.80
CA LEU A 285 -9.60 9.16 -18.74
C LEU A 285 -10.91 9.20 -19.49
N VAL A 286 -12.03 9.37 -18.77
CA VAL A 286 -13.37 9.39 -19.39
C VAL A 286 -13.51 10.57 -20.36
N ALA A 287 -12.99 11.74 -19.98
CA ALA A 287 -13.02 12.93 -20.83
C ALA A 287 -12.18 12.78 -22.11
N ALA A 288 -11.15 11.96 -22.06
CA ALA A 288 -10.21 11.75 -23.17
C ALA A 288 -10.54 10.57 -24.07
N LEU A 289 -11.62 9.80 -23.79
CA LEU A 289 -12.06 8.73 -24.68
C LEU A 289 -12.50 9.29 -26.05
N ASN A 290 -12.06 8.64 -27.13
CA ASN A 290 -12.57 8.89 -28.46
C ASN A 290 -13.93 8.15 -28.67
N GLU A 291 -14.48 8.17 -29.88
CA GLU A 291 -15.75 7.52 -30.21
C GLU A 291 -15.73 6.02 -29.93
N LYS A 292 -14.64 5.31 -30.32
CA LYS A 292 -14.49 3.87 -30.05
C LYS A 292 -14.44 3.57 -28.55
N GLY A 293 -13.71 4.36 -27.79
CA GLY A 293 -13.62 4.20 -26.34
C GLY A 293 -14.96 4.47 -25.65
N ARG A 294 -15.71 5.46 -26.10
CA ARG A 294 -17.07 5.75 -25.58
C ARG A 294 -18.10 4.68 -25.94
N ALA A 295 -17.90 3.94 -27.02
CA ALA A 295 -18.78 2.84 -27.42
C ALA A 295 -18.65 1.59 -26.54
N ILE A 296 -17.53 1.41 -25.82
CA ILE A 296 -17.34 0.28 -24.91
C ILE A 296 -18.25 0.48 -23.68
N ALA A 297 -19.11 -0.49 -23.37
CA ALA A 297 -19.92 -0.45 -22.15
C ALA A 297 -19.05 -0.45 -20.88
N PRO A 298 -19.39 0.32 -19.83
CA PRO A 298 -18.72 0.21 -18.54
C PRO A 298 -18.83 -1.22 -17.99
N ALA A 299 -17.82 -1.68 -17.29
CA ALA A 299 -17.83 -2.98 -16.65
C ALA A 299 -18.73 -2.98 -15.40
N ASP A 300 -19.55 -4.01 -15.23
CA ASP A 300 -20.51 -4.11 -14.12
C ASP A 300 -19.82 -4.35 -12.76
N ASP A 301 -18.62 -4.95 -12.76
CA ASP A 301 -17.88 -5.36 -11.57
C ASP A 301 -16.66 -4.48 -11.28
N ALA A 302 -16.38 -3.48 -12.11
CA ALA A 302 -15.36 -2.50 -11.79
C ALA A 302 -15.80 -1.81 -10.49
N ARG A 303 -15.07 -2.11 -9.43
CA ARG A 303 -15.29 -1.44 -8.16
C ARG A 303 -14.83 -0.01 -8.34
N PRO A 304 -15.74 0.98 -8.20
CA PRO A 304 -15.36 2.37 -8.33
C PRO A 304 -14.11 2.60 -7.49
N VAL A 305 -13.25 3.52 -7.96
CA VAL A 305 -12.46 4.28 -7.01
C VAL A 305 -13.50 4.66 -6.00
N VAL A 306 -13.58 3.92 -4.89
CA VAL A 306 -14.17 4.51 -3.72
C VAL A 306 -13.26 5.71 -3.56
N GLU A 307 -13.64 6.83 -4.22
CA GLU A 307 -13.40 8.06 -3.54
C GLU A 307 -13.89 7.71 -2.16
N ALA A 308 -12.93 7.38 -1.32
CA ALA A 308 -13.13 7.84 -0.01
C ALA A 308 -13.56 9.27 -0.27
N LYS A 309 -14.86 9.58 -0.10
CA LYS A 309 -15.27 10.87 0.40
C LYS A 309 -14.64 10.97 1.77
N ARG A 310 -13.38 11.05 1.70
CA ARG A 310 -12.29 11.62 2.40
C ARG A 310 -11.24 11.79 1.32
N THR A 311 -11.31 12.92 0.66
CA THR A 311 -10.15 13.77 0.69
C THR A 311 -9.62 13.65 2.12
N GLU A 312 -8.54 12.89 2.36
CA GLU A 312 -7.60 13.41 3.32
C GLU A 312 -7.37 14.79 2.74
N ARG A 313 -8.06 15.76 3.34
CA ARG A 313 -7.86 17.17 3.04
C ARG A 313 -6.36 17.30 3.17
N PRO A 314 -5.61 17.75 2.16
CA PRO A 314 -4.16 17.84 2.28
C PRO A 314 -3.90 18.48 3.63
N VAL A 315 -3.03 17.87 4.43
CA VAL A 315 -2.74 18.37 5.77
C VAL A 315 -2.50 19.85 5.63
N ASN A 316 -3.40 20.67 6.17
CA ASN A 316 -3.23 22.10 6.13
C ASN A 316 -2.12 22.47 7.13
N PRO A 317 -0.94 22.91 6.68
CA PRO A 317 0.20 23.14 7.56
C PRO A 317 -0.06 24.27 8.59
N ALA A 318 -1.05 25.12 8.33
CA ALA A 318 -1.45 26.21 9.22
C ALA A 318 -2.30 25.72 10.41
N LEU A 319 -2.87 24.51 10.33
CA LEU A 319 -3.68 23.94 11.41
C LEU A 319 -2.84 22.99 12.28
N PRO A 320 -3.23 22.81 13.55
CA PRO A 320 -2.70 21.71 14.36
C PRO A 320 -3.12 20.37 13.77
N THR A 321 -2.38 19.33 14.11
CA THR A 321 -2.64 17.96 13.67
C THR A 321 -2.89 17.05 14.86
N LEU A 322 -3.97 16.28 14.81
CA LEU A 322 -4.23 15.15 15.68
C LEU A 322 -3.68 13.89 15.03
N PHE A 323 -2.54 13.43 15.48
CA PHE A 323 -1.96 12.16 15.09
C PHE A 323 -2.62 11.01 15.84
N ILE A 324 -2.79 9.87 15.17
CA ILE A 324 -3.32 8.64 15.79
C ILE A 324 -2.31 7.53 15.52
N VAL A 325 -1.87 6.87 16.58
CA VAL A 325 -0.85 5.84 16.54
C VAL A 325 -1.37 4.59 17.26
N GLY A 326 -1.13 3.42 16.69
CA GLY A 326 -1.62 2.17 17.28
C GLY A 326 -1.46 0.96 16.34
N ASP A 327 -2.18 -0.09 16.71
CA ASP A 327 -2.16 -1.38 16.05
C ASP A 327 -3.32 -1.58 15.02
N SER A 328 -3.70 -2.85 14.75
CA SER A 328 -4.76 -3.18 13.78
C SER A 328 -6.15 -2.73 14.23
N THR A 329 -6.40 -2.57 15.52
CA THR A 329 -7.70 -2.13 16.05
C THR A 329 -7.91 -0.62 15.90
N VAL A 330 -6.82 0.11 15.59
CA VAL A 330 -6.79 1.55 15.32
C VAL A 330 -6.62 1.86 13.83
N LYS A 331 -5.96 0.98 13.09
CA LYS A 331 -5.54 1.18 11.69
C LYS A 331 -6.68 1.58 10.76
N SER A 332 -6.37 2.47 9.81
CA SER A 332 -7.20 2.75 8.64
C SER A 332 -7.00 1.67 7.55
N GLY A 333 -8.09 1.23 6.95
CA GLY A 333 -8.09 0.20 5.91
C GLY A 333 -7.74 -1.18 6.46
N GLY A 334 -8.67 -2.10 6.43
CA GLY A 334 -8.48 -3.48 6.87
C GLY A 334 -8.72 -4.49 5.76
N THR A 335 -8.18 -5.70 5.93
CA THR A 335 -8.50 -6.86 5.11
C THR A 335 -9.72 -7.58 5.68
N ASN A 336 -10.45 -8.33 4.85
CA ASN A 336 -11.55 -9.20 5.27
C ASN A 336 -12.64 -8.48 6.10
N GLY A 337 -12.93 -7.22 5.79
CA GLY A 337 -13.94 -6.43 6.49
C GLY A 337 -13.50 -5.87 7.85
N MET A 338 -12.24 -6.07 8.25
CA MET A 338 -11.68 -5.51 9.48
C MET A 338 -11.48 -4.00 9.34
N VAL A 339 -11.95 -3.22 10.30
CA VAL A 339 -11.83 -1.75 10.34
C VAL A 339 -11.44 -1.32 11.75
N GLY A 340 -10.37 -0.52 11.86
CA GLY A 340 -9.98 0.08 13.13
C GLY A 340 -10.74 1.38 13.41
N TRP A 341 -10.91 1.75 14.69
CA TRP A 341 -11.66 2.94 15.09
C TRP A 341 -11.04 4.24 14.57
N GLY A 342 -9.72 4.29 14.42
CA GLY A 342 -9.01 5.47 13.91
C GLY A 342 -9.39 5.83 12.47
N GLU A 343 -9.97 4.88 11.71
CA GLU A 343 -10.54 5.18 10.39
C GLU A 343 -11.88 5.92 10.48
N ARG A 344 -12.59 5.80 11.58
CA ARG A 344 -13.95 6.34 11.75
C ARG A 344 -14.04 7.56 12.67
N VAL A 345 -12.94 7.98 13.28
CA VAL A 345 -12.95 9.06 14.27
C VAL A 345 -12.95 10.47 13.68
N ALA A 346 -12.29 10.70 12.55
CA ALA A 346 -12.13 12.05 12.00
C ALA A 346 -13.44 12.79 11.66
N PRO A 347 -14.61 12.15 11.32
CA PRO A 347 -15.87 12.88 11.14
C PRO A 347 -16.35 13.66 12.35
N TYR A 348 -15.87 13.32 13.55
CA TYR A 348 -16.20 14.00 14.79
C TYR A 348 -15.40 15.28 15.01
N PHE A 349 -14.35 15.50 14.23
CA PHE A 349 -13.51 16.69 14.32
C PHE A 349 -13.88 17.72 13.25
N ASP A 350 -13.71 19.00 13.60
CA ASP A 350 -13.87 20.11 12.67
C ASP A 350 -12.63 20.23 11.78
N ALA A 351 -12.79 19.90 10.51
CA ALA A 351 -11.70 19.88 9.54
C ALA A 351 -11.14 21.28 9.21
N ASP A 352 -11.82 22.35 9.64
CA ASP A 352 -11.33 23.72 9.51
C ASP A 352 -10.49 24.15 10.71
N LYS A 353 -10.40 23.32 11.76
CA LYS A 353 -9.67 23.59 12.99
C LYS A 353 -8.53 22.62 13.27
N VAL A 354 -8.60 21.39 12.74
CA VAL A 354 -7.59 20.36 13.00
C VAL A 354 -7.48 19.37 11.85
N ASN A 355 -6.26 18.99 11.50
CA ASN A 355 -6.00 17.82 10.68
C ASN A 355 -6.11 16.56 11.54
N VAL A 356 -6.67 15.46 11.00
CA VAL A 356 -6.69 14.15 11.69
C VAL A 356 -5.94 13.15 10.80
N VAL A 357 -4.81 12.64 11.29
CA VAL A 357 -3.91 11.76 10.53
C VAL A 357 -3.69 10.46 11.30
N ASN A 358 -4.08 9.33 10.70
CA ASN A 358 -3.95 8.01 11.30
C ASN A 358 -2.71 7.26 10.78
N HIS A 359 -1.69 7.14 11.61
CA HIS A 359 -0.45 6.40 11.35
C HIS A 359 -0.46 4.96 11.92
N ALA A 360 -1.57 4.49 12.48
CA ALA A 360 -1.65 3.15 13.06
C ALA A 360 -1.41 2.05 12.01
N ILE A 361 -0.68 1.00 12.39
CA ILE A 361 -0.29 -0.10 11.51
C ILE A 361 -0.62 -1.45 12.14
N GLY A 362 -1.35 -2.27 11.39
CA GLY A 362 -1.75 -3.60 11.83
C GLY A 362 -0.57 -4.48 12.22
N GLY A 363 -0.75 -5.27 13.29
CA GLY A 363 0.24 -6.21 13.78
C GLY A 363 1.43 -5.58 14.53
N ARG A 364 1.43 -4.26 14.78
CA ARG A 364 2.49 -3.60 15.54
C ARG A 364 2.11 -3.52 17.01
N SER A 365 3.13 -3.69 17.85
CA SER A 365 3.09 -3.45 19.29
C SER A 365 3.74 -2.11 19.61
N SER A 366 3.68 -1.68 20.87
CA SER A 366 4.42 -0.51 21.36
C SER A 366 5.92 -0.63 21.04
N ARG A 367 6.49 -1.83 21.17
CA ARG A 367 7.88 -2.15 20.83
C ARG A 367 8.14 -2.00 19.33
N THR A 368 7.42 -2.74 18.47
CA THR A 368 7.76 -2.83 17.05
C THR A 368 7.44 -1.55 16.27
N PHE A 369 6.45 -0.77 16.68
CA PHE A 369 6.20 0.53 16.05
C PHE A 369 7.36 1.51 16.29
N LEU A 370 8.03 1.42 17.45
CA LEU A 370 9.23 2.19 17.78
C LEU A 370 10.46 1.65 17.05
N THR A 371 10.75 0.34 17.19
CA THR A 371 12.00 -0.27 16.71
C THR A 371 12.08 -0.36 15.18
N GLU A 372 10.95 -0.37 14.47
CA GLU A 372 10.87 -0.28 13.01
C GLU A 372 11.00 1.17 12.49
N GLY A 373 11.27 2.15 13.34
CA GLY A 373 11.43 3.56 12.96
C GLY A 373 10.13 4.28 12.56
N ARG A 374 8.96 3.64 12.72
CA ARG A 374 7.66 4.21 12.32
C ARG A 374 7.28 5.42 13.15
N TRP A 375 7.67 5.42 14.42
CA TRP A 375 7.48 6.56 15.30
C TRP A 375 8.27 7.79 14.84
N ASN A 376 9.47 7.62 14.32
CA ASN A 376 10.27 8.72 13.79
C ASN A 376 9.54 9.47 12.67
N THR A 377 8.85 8.74 11.78
CA THR A 377 8.04 9.35 10.70
C THR A 377 6.90 10.23 11.24
N VAL A 378 6.32 9.88 12.40
CA VAL A 378 5.30 10.71 13.07
C VAL A 378 5.94 11.93 13.69
N LEU A 379 7.07 11.76 14.40
CA LEU A 379 7.80 12.85 15.06
C LEU A 379 8.35 13.90 14.08
N GLU A 380 8.76 13.49 12.87
CA GLU A 380 9.22 14.41 11.83
C GLU A 380 8.13 15.38 11.37
N GLN A 381 6.87 14.95 11.42
CA GLN A 381 5.71 15.76 11.04
C GLN A 381 5.14 16.57 12.19
N MET A 382 5.51 16.24 13.44
CA MET A 382 4.91 16.82 14.63
C MET A 382 5.52 18.18 14.97
N LYS A 383 4.65 19.15 15.32
CA LYS A 383 5.01 20.52 15.71
C LYS A 383 4.29 20.94 16.98
N PRO A 384 4.73 22.01 17.65
CA PRO A 384 4.04 22.55 18.82
C PRO A 384 2.57 22.88 18.54
N GLY A 385 1.70 22.52 19.48
CA GLY A 385 0.24 22.66 19.35
C GLY A 385 -0.47 21.46 18.70
N ASP A 386 0.25 20.48 18.19
CA ASP A 386 -0.31 19.21 17.75
C ASP A 386 -0.72 18.33 18.93
N ALA A 387 -1.42 17.23 18.63
CA ALA A 387 -1.75 16.21 19.62
C ALA A 387 -1.56 14.80 19.05
N VAL A 388 -1.38 13.82 19.92
CA VAL A 388 -1.31 12.41 19.54
C VAL A 388 -2.13 11.52 20.46
N LEU A 389 -2.96 10.66 19.86
CA LEU A 389 -3.64 9.55 20.53
C LEU A 389 -2.86 8.27 20.30
N ILE A 390 -2.49 7.56 21.35
CA ILE A 390 -1.66 6.34 21.27
C ILE A 390 -2.40 5.18 21.92
N GLN A 391 -2.62 4.10 21.16
CA GLN A 391 -3.23 2.87 21.66
C GLN A 391 -2.43 1.66 21.20
N PHE A 392 -1.81 0.95 22.13
CA PHE A 392 -1.17 -0.36 21.91
C PHE A 392 -1.60 -1.35 23.00
N GLY A 393 -1.33 -2.64 22.80
CA GLY A 393 -1.59 -3.71 23.78
C GLY A 393 -1.90 -5.05 23.14
N HIS A 394 -2.68 -5.09 22.05
CA HIS A 394 -3.13 -6.35 21.42
C HIS A 394 -1.97 -7.23 20.90
N ASN A 395 -0.85 -6.63 20.56
CA ASN A 395 0.33 -7.33 20.07
C ASN A 395 1.51 -7.31 21.07
N ASP A 396 1.34 -6.70 22.22
CA ASP A 396 2.37 -6.56 23.25
C ASP A 396 2.40 -7.74 24.22
N GLY A 397 1.25 -8.34 24.45
CA GLY A 397 1.12 -9.52 25.32
C GLY A 397 1.76 -10.77 24.72
N GLY A 398 2.22 -11.67 25.57
CA GLY A 398 2.85 -12.92 25.18
C GLY A 398 4.28 -13.06 25.66
N ARG A 399 4.89 -14.23 25.40
CA ARG A 399 6.26 -14.50 25.82
C ARG A 399 7.26 -13.90 24.85
N ILE A 400 8.23 -13.14 25.35
CA ILE A 400 9.38 -12.66 24.58
C ILE A 400 10.17 -13.89 24.09
N GLY A 401 10.60 -13.87 22.82
CA GLY A 401 11.29 -14.99 22.17
C GLY A 401 10.37 -16.11 21.65
N ASP A 402 9.05 -16.03 21.87
CA ASP A 402 8.10 -16.96 21.25
C ASP A 402 7.96 -16.64 19.74
N PRO A 403 8.27 -17.63 18.86
CA PRO A 403 8.13 -17.44 17.41
C PRO A 403 6.72 -16.99 16.96
N ALA A 404 5.66 -17.43 17.68
CA ALA A 404 4.30 -17.03 17.40
C ALA A 404 4.07 -15.52 17.58
N MET A 405 4.83 -14.89 18.47
CA MET A 405 4.78 -13.44 18.70
C MET A 405 5.51 -12.65 17.63
N LYS A 406 6.32 -13.27 16.78
CA LYS A 406 7.05 -12.61 15.68
C LYS A 406 7.81 -11.35 16.14
N GLY A 407 8.46 -11.40 17.30
CA GLY A 407 9.22 -10.30 17.90
C GLY A 407 8.38 -9.10 18.37
N ARG A 408 7.06 -9.27 18.57
CA ARG A 408 6.16 -8.17 18.97
C ARG A 408 6.01 -8.00 20.48
N ALA A 409 6.16 -9.07 21.25
CA ALA A 409 5.95 -9.04 22.69
C ALA A 409 6.86 -8.01 23.37
N SER A 410 6.30 -7.25 24.29
CA SER A 410 7.01 -6.40 25.25
C SER A 410 7.00 -7.02 26.64
N GLY A 411 7.89 -6.59 27.53
CA GLY A 411 7.88 -7.03 28.93
C GLY A 411 6.66 -6.46 29.67
N PRO A 412 6.17 -7.15 30.71
CA PRO A 412 5.09 -6.62 31.56
C PRO A 412 5.57 -5.48 32.45
N GLY A 413 4.67 -4.54 32.77
CA GLY A 413 4.93 -3.44 33.72
C GLY A 413 5.43 -2.17 33.10
N THR A 414 5.87 -1.23 33.94
CA THR A 414 6.31 0.13 33.56
C THR A 414 7.77 0.43 33.88
N GLY A 415 8.45 -0.50 34.55
CA GLY A 415 9.83 -0.32 35.02
C GLY A 415 10.90 -0.49 33.91
N PRO A 416 12.18 -0.24 34.23
CA PRO A 416 13.27 -0.27 33.27
C PRO A 416 13.81 -1.67 32.97
N LYS A 417 13.17 -2.75 33.46
CA LYS A 417 13.61 -4.13 33.22
C LYS A 417 13.66 -4.45 31.74
N THR A 418 14.70 -5.22 31.38
CA THR A 418 14.87 -5.75 30.03
C THR A 418 14.97 -7.27 30.04
N VAL A 419 14.63 -7.88 28.90
CA VAL A 419 14.80 -9.30 28.61
C VAL A 419 15.47 -9.42 27.25
N ASP A 420 16.49 -10.26 27.16
CA ASP A 420 17.16 -10.54 25.88
C ASP A 420 16.27 -11.40 24.99
N ASP A 421 15.95 -10.89 23.81
CA ASP A 421 15.28 -11.60 22.73
C ASP A 421 16.34 -12.03 21.69
N ARG A 422 16.68 -13.32 21.67
CA ARG A 422 17.62 -13.89 20.70
C ARG A 422 16.89 -14.21 19.41
N ARG A 423 17.24 -13.51 18.36
CA ARG A 423 16.64 -13.67 17.04
C ARG A 423 17.26 -14.84 16.27
N PRO A 424 16.57 -15.40 15.26
CA PRO A 424 17.11 -16.48 14.43
C PRO A 424 18.41 -16.14 13.70
N ASP A 425 18.65 -14.86 13.41
CA ASP A 425 19.88 -14.35 12.77
C ASP A 425 21.07 -14.21 13.75
N GLY A 426 20.89 -14.62 15.01
CA GLY A 426 21.90 -14.54 16.07
C GLY A 426 21.98 -13.17 16.75
N SER A 427 21.26 -12.16 16.29
CA SER A 427 21.21 -10.86 16.97
C SER A 427 20.45 -10.97 18.30
N VAL A 428 20.81 -10.10 19.24
CA VAL A 428 20.15 -10.02 20.55
C VAL A 428 19.55 -8.63 20.68
N GLU A 429 18.23 -8.56 20.92
CA GLU A 429 17.54 -7.33 21.24
C GLU A 429 17.20 -7.29 22.73
N GLN A 430 17.54 -6.21 23.40
CA GLN A 430 17.08 -5.95 24.77
C GLN A 430 15.66 -5.40 24.73
N VAL A 431 14.69 -6.25 25.09
CA VAL A 431 13.27 -5.91 25.08
C VAL A 431 12.88 -5.32 26.42
N HIS A 432 12.38 -4.10 26.38
CA HIS A 432 11.89 -3.36 27.54
C HIS A 432 10.44 -3.73 27.91
N THR A 433 9.99 -3.21 29.03
CA THR A 433 8.59 -3.31 29.44
C THR A 433 7.68 -2.47 28.53
N PHE A 434 6.39 -2.85 28.46
CA PHE A 434 5.35 -2.07 27.76
C PHE A 434 5.39 -0.60 28.15
N GLY A 435 5.38 -0.32 29.44
CA GLY A 435 5.35 1.05 29.92
C GLY A 435 6.63 1.84 29.63
N TRP A 436 7.79 1.17 29.49
CA TRP A 436 9.00 1.84 29.03
C TRP A 436 8.84 2.37 27.60
N TYR A 437 8.28 1.55 26.69
CA TYR A 437 8.00 1.99 25.33
C TYR A 437 6.98 3.12 25.30
N MET A 438 5.89 2.99 26.06
CA MET A 438 4.87 4.04 26.15
C MET A 438 5.42 5.35 26.73
N ALA A 439 6.30 5.28 27.73
CA ALA A 439 6.98 6.47 28.28
C ALA A 439 7.89 7.15 27.24
N ARG A 440 8.50 6.38 26.36
CA ARG A 440 9.30 6.93 25.27
C ARG A 440 8.45 7.73 24.30
N TYR A 441 7.29 7.20 23.87
CA TYR A 441 6.34 7.95 23.04
C TYR A 441 5.89 9.25 23.69
N VAL A 442 5.57 9.21 25.00
CA VAL A 442 5.16 10.39 25.76
C VAL A 442 6.26 11.44 25.80
N ALA A 443 7.50 11.04 26.14
CA ALA A 443 8.63 11.95 26.25
C ALA A 443 8.94 12.62 24.90
N ASP A 444 9.00 11.83 23.82
CA ASP A 444 9.34 12.31 22.49
C ASP A 444 8.28 13.29 21.94
N ALA A 445 6.97 12.97 22.06
CA ALA A 445 5.90 13.82 21.60
C ALA A 445 5.79 15.11 22.41
N LYS A 446 5.96 15.04 23.73
CA LYS A 446 6.03 16.23 24.59
C LYS A 446 7.24 17.10 24.27
N GLY A 447 8.37 16.51 23.94
CA GLY A 447 9.56 17.21 23.45
C GLY A 447 9.30 17.99 22.15
N LYS A 448 8.30 17.60 21.35
CA LYS A 448 7.80 18.34 20.19
C LYS A 448 6.74 19.40 20.54
N GLY A 449 6.35 19.54 21.79
CA GLY A 449 5.30 20.47 22.23
C GLY A 449 3.88 19.98 21.95
N ALA A 450 3.68 18.67 21.77
CA ALA A 450 2.38 18.08 21.49
C ALA A 450 1.63 17.67 22.77
N THR A 451 0.30 17.69 22.71
CA THR A 451 -0.57 17.08 23.72
C THR A 451 -0.63 15.58 23.51
N VAL A 452 -0.33 14.79 24.54
CA VAL A 452 -0.30 13.32 24.44
C VAL A 452 -1.45 12.72 25.23
N VAL A 453 -2.18 11.80 24.60
CA VAL A 453 -3.22 10.98 25.24
C VAL A 453 -2.89 9.50 25.04
N LEU A 454 -2.72 8.77 26.13
CA LEU A 454 -2.66 7.33 26.12
C LEU A 454 -4.08 6.77 26.26
N LEU A 455 -4.46 5.86 25.37
CA LEU A 455 -5.74 5.17 25.37
C LEU A 455 -5.53 3.69 25.67
N SER A 456 -6.21 3.16 26.66
CA SER A 456 -6.20 1.71 26.88
C SER A 456 -6.81 0.96 25.68
N PRO A 457 -6.39 -0.31 25.41
CA PRO A 457 -6.85 -1.06 24.24
C PRO A 457 -8.36 -1.29 24.22
N VAL A 458 -8.97 -1.35 23.02
CA VAL A 458 -10.37 -1.79 22.91
C VAL A 458 -10.50 -3.26 23.31
N PRO A 459 -11.61 -3.68 23.97
CA PRO A 459 -11.74 -5.04 24.50
C PRO A 459 -11.93 -6.08 23.39
N HIS A 460 -11.52 -7.32 23.68
CA HIS A 460 -11.79 -8.48 22.84
C HIS A 460 -13.26 -8.91 22.91
N ARG A 461 -13.75 -9.52 21.83
CA ARG A 461 -15.12 -10.06 21.71
C ARG A 461 -15.46 -11.08 22.81
N ASP A 462 -14.50 -11.93 23.16
CA ASP A 462 -14.67 -13.05 24.09
C ASP A 462 -14.42 -12.71 25.56
N ARG A 463 -14.02 -11.45 25.89
CA ARG A 463 -13.58 -11.09 27.24
C ARG A 463 -14.35 -9.95 27.91
N TRP A 464 -15.10 -9.16 27.18
CA TRP A 464 -15.74 -7.97 27.73
C TRP A 464 -16.86 -8.26 28.76
N GLN A 465 -17.40 -9.48 28.79
CA GLN A 465 -18.54 -9.84 29.64
C GLN A 465 -18.15 -10.24 31.07
N SER A 466 -17.09 -11.03 31.25
CA SER A 466 -16.76 -11.72 32.47
C SER A 466 -15.76 -10.99 33.35
N GLU A 467 -14.77 -10.35 32.74
CA GLU A 467 -13.73 -9.62 33.45
C GLU A 467 -13.32 -8.38 32.63
N ARG A 468 -12.61 -7.48 33.27
CA ARG A 468 -12.05 -6.34 32.54
C ARG A 468 -10.85 -6.79 31.71
N ASP A 469 -11.02 -6.84 30.39
CA ASP A 469 -9.93 -7.11 29.45
C ASP A 469 -8.89 -5.98 29.52
N PHE A 470 -7.62 -6.30 29.27
CA PHE A 470 -6.51 -5.32 29.32
C PHE A 470 -6.37 -4.51 30.63
N ALA A 471 -6.81 -5.06 31.77
CA ALA A 471 -6.72 -4.35 33.04
C ALA A 471 -5.30 -3.88 33.37
N ASP A 472 -4.30 -4.75 33.15
CA ASP A 472 -2.89 -4.44 33.39
C ASP A 472 -2.39 -3.35 32.45
N PHE A 473 -2.70 -3.44 31.14
CA PHE A 473 -2.31 -2.44 30.15
C PHE A 473 -2.92 -1.06 30.46
N ALA A 474 -4.19 -1.02 30.80
CA ALA A 474 -4.86 0.22 31.22
C ALA A 474 -4.23 0.83 32.49
N GLN A 475 -3.81 -0.02 33.43
CA GLN A 475 -3.10 0.44 34.61
C GLN A 475 -1.72 0.99 34.28
N TRP A 476 -0.96 0.30 33.41
CA TRP A 476 0.37 0.76 32.97
C TRP A 476 0.29 2.07 32.19
N ASP A 477 -0.65 2.19 31.25
CA ASP A 477 -0.90 3.44 30.52
C ASP A 477 -1.22 4.61 31.48
N ARG A 478 -2.07 4.37 32.47
CA ARG A 478 -2.40 5.38 33.49
C ARG A 478 -1.17 5.81 34.29
N GLN A 479 -0.32 4.85 34.70
CA GLN A 479 0.91 5.12 35.44
C GLN A 479 1.90 5.92 34.59
N VAL A 480 2.10 5.53 33.32
CA VAL A 480 2.98 6.22 32.39
C VAL A 480 2.48 7.62 32.09
N ALA A 481 1.18 7.78 31.84
CA ALA A 481 0.58 9.09 31.60
C ALA A 481 0.79 10.03 32.79
N ALA A 482 0.52 9.56 34.01
CA ALA A 482 0.72 10.34 35.23
C ALA A 482 2.20 10.73 35.43
N ALA A 483 3.13 9.80 35.25
CA ALA A 483 4.57 10.04 35.41
C ALA A 483 5.13 10.98 34.33
N GLY A 484 4.65 10.86 33.08
CA GLY A 484 5.10 11.65 31.93
C GLY A 484 4.33 12.97 31.74
N GLY A 485 3.31 13.25 32.54
CA GLY A 485 2.44 14.44 32.38
C GLY A 485 1.64 14.39 31.07
N ALA A 486 1.24 13.18 30.63
CA ALA A 486 0.30 12.95 29.54
C ALA A 486 -1.12 12.74 30.09
N LEU A 487 -2.12 12.79 29.23
CA LEU A 487 -3.49 12.46 29.54
C LEU A 487 -3.72 10.94 29.38
N PHE A 488 -4.66 10.41 30.15
CA PHE A 488 -5.07 9.01 30.06
C PHE A 488 -6.57 8.89 29.81
N GLY A 489 -6.96 8.11 28.81
CA GLY A 489 -8.33 7.77 28.51
C GLY A 489 -8.58 6.27 28.65
N ASP A 490 -9.47 5.85 29.55
CA ASP A 490 -9.83 4.44 29.73
C ASP A 490 -10.81 3.96 28.66
N LEU A 491 -10.29 3.70 27.48
CA LEU A 491 -11.10 3.30 26.33
C LEU A 491 -11.65 1.87 26.52
N THR A 492 -10.87 0.96 27.15
CA THR A 492 -11.35 -0.37 27.50
C THR A 492 -12.64 -0.31 28.32
N LEU A 493 -12.65 0.52 29.36
CA LEU A 493 -13.83 0.70 30.22
C LEU A 493 -15.00 1.32 29.45
N ALA A 494 -14.74 2.39 28.67
CA ALA A 494 -15.79 3.10 27.93
C ALA A 494 -16.46 2.22 26.87
N VAL A 495 -15.69 1.41 26.16
CA VAL A 495 -16.22 0.46 25.17
C VAL A 495 -16.96 -0.69 25.85
N THR A 496 -16.40 -1.26 26.93
CA THR A 496 -17.05 -2.33 27.69
C THR A 496 -18.39 -1.90 28.26
N GLN A 497 -18.49 -0.69 28.81
CA GLN A 497 -19.77 -0.14 29.28
C GLN A 497 -20.78 -0.03 28.15
N GLY A 498 -20.37 0.51 27.00
CA GLY A 498 -21.24 0.60 25.86
C GLY A 498 -21.66 -0.77 25.29
N TYR A 499 -20.79 -1.78 25.34
CA TYR A 499 -21.15 -3.15 24.96
C TYR A 499 -22.22 -3.75 25.90
N ARG A 500 -22.14 -3.45 27.20
CA ARG A 500 -23.17 -3.87 28.16
C ARG A 500 -24.52 -3.21 27.89
N GLU A 501 -24.52 -1.95 27.46
CA GLU A 501 -25.74 -1.20 27.13
C GLU A 501 -26.51 -1.81 25.93
N ILE A 502 -25.77 -2.27 24.90
CA ILE A 502 -26.38 -2.78 23.66
C ILE A 502 -26.59 -4.31 23.66
N GLY A 503 -25.93 -5.03 24.54
CA GLY A 503 -26.06 -6.47 24.72
C GLY A 503 -25.24 -7.34 23.75
N PRO A 504 -25.07 -8.63 24.08
CA PRO A 504 -24.11 -9.52 23.41
C PRO A 504 -24.40 -9.75 21.92
N ALA A 505 -25.65 -9.88 21.53
CA ALA A 505 -26.00 -10.13 20.13
C ALA A 505 -25.60 -8.95 19.20
N ALA A 506 -25.76 -7.70 19.68
CA ALA A 506 -25.34 -6.52 18.94
C ALA A 506 -23.81 -6.41 18.89
N VAL A 507 -23.13 -6.75 19.98
CA VAL A 507 -21.67 -6.76 20.08
C VAL A 507 -21.07 -7.80 19.14
N ASP A 508 -21.64 -8.99 19.06
CA ASP A 508 -21.19 -10.05 18.15
C ASP A 508 -21.19 -9.59 16.69
N ALA A 509 -22.19 -8.80 16.30
CA ALA A 509 -22.30 -8.24 14.95
C ALA A 509 -21.24 -7.16 14.64
N PHE A 510 -20.49 -6.67 15.63
CA PHE A 510 -19.45 -5.66 15.45
C PHE A 510 -18.08 -6.24 15.04
N PHE A 511 -17.88 -7.55 15.12
CA PHE A 511 -16.60 -8.17 14.85
C PHE A 511 -16.53 -8.79 13.46
N ALA A 512 -15.39 -8.58 12.80
CA ALA A 512 -15.05 -9.18 11.52
C ALA A 512 -14.32 -10.52 11.66
N ASP A 513 -13.77 -10.80 12.86
CA ASP A 513 -13.16 -12.08 13.22
C ASP A 513 -13.71 -12.61 14.56
N ALA A 514 -13.22 -13.77 14.96
CA ALA A 514 -13.71 -14.45 16.14
C ALA A 514 -13.41 -13.71 17.46
N ARG A 515 -12.47 -12.73 17.47
CA ARG A 515 -11.95 -12.21 18.72
C ARG A 515 -11.60 -10.73 18.77
N THR A 516 -10.83 -10.22 17.80
CA THR A 516 -10.06 -8.98 17.99
C THR A 516 -10.53 -7.83 17.13
N HIS A 517 -10.79 -8.09 15.84
CA HIS A 517 -10.96 -7.02 14.87
C HIS A 517 -12.43 -6.71 14.62
N THR A 518 -12.76 -5.44 14.76
CA THR A 518 -14.11 -4.96 14.44
C THR A 518 -14.31 -4.78 12.92
N ASN A 519 -15.58 -4.84 12.51
CA ASN A 519 -16.03 -4.40 11.19
C ASN A 519 -16.36 -2.89 11.20
N ASP A 520 -16.95 -2.38 10.12
CA ASP A 520 -17.29 -0.95 10.01
C ASP A 520 -18.21 -0.46 11.12
N ALA A 521 -19.23 -1.23 11.50
CA ALA A 521 -20.17 -0.86 12.56
C ALA A 521 -19.48 -0.81 13.92
N GLY A 522 -18.66 -1.81 14.25
CA GLY A 522 -17.87 -1.83 15.48
C GLY A 522 -16.82 -0.73 15.54
N ALA A 523 -16.16 -0.43 14.41
CA ALA A 523 -15.21 0.68 14.33
C ALA A 523 -15.88 2.04 14.56
N ARG A 524 -17.08 2.28 14.04
CA ARG A 524 -17.87 3.49 14.30
C ARG A 524 -18.26 3.58 15.77
N PHE A 525 -18.71 2.48 16.35
CA PHE A 525 -19.03 2.40 17.77
C PHE A 525 -17.83 2.77 18.63
N ASN A 526 -16.67 2.15 18.38
CA ASN A 526 -15.44 2.44 19.12
C ASN A 526 -14.98 3.90 18.92
N ALA A 527 -15.07 4.44 17.70
CA ALA A 527 -14.74 5.85 17.44
C ALA A 527 -15.62 6.83 18.23
N ALA A 528 -16.92 6.55 18.36
CA ALA A 528 -17.81 7.34 19.19
C ALA A 528 -17.40 7.27 20.67
N ARG A 529 -16.97 6.11 21.18
CA ARG A 529 -16.47 5.97 22.56
C ARG A 529 -15.12 6.67 22.74
N VAL A 530 -14.21 6.66 21.76
CA VAL A 530 -12.99 7.50 21.78
C VAL A 530 -13.35 8.96 21.96
N VAL A 531 -14.28 9.49 21.19
CA VAL A 531 -14.70 10.91 21.29
C VAL A 531 -15.32 11.21 22.66
N ALA A 532 -16.14 10.30 23.19
CA ALA A 532 -16.70 10.45 24.54
C ALA A 532 -15.59 10.50 25.62
N VAL A 533 -14.58 9.63 25.49
CA VAL A 533 -13.39 9.64 26.37
C VAL A 533 -12.63 10.95 26.24
N LEU A 534 -12.39 11.46 25.02
CA LEU A 534 -11.67 12.73 24.81
C LEU A 534 -12.41 13.92 25.43
N ARG A 535 -13.74 13.96 25.36
CA ARG A 535 -14.57 15.01 26.00
C ARG A 535 -14.55 14.97 27.52
N ALA A 536 -14.32 13.78 28.10
CA ALA A 536 -14.23 13.57 29.54
C ALA A 536 -12.83 13.83 30.11
N LEU A 537 -11.84 14.12 29.29
CA LEU A 537 -10.47 14.39 29.75
C LEU A 537 -10.42 15.71 30.57
N PRO A 538 -9.58 15.78 31.61
CA PRO A 538 -9.39 17.00 32.39
C PRO A 538 -9.06 18.21 31.50
N GLY A 539 -9.79 19.29 31.68
CA GLY A 539 -9.61 20.52 30.93
C GLY A 539 -10.17 20.53 29.50
N ASP A 540 -10.80 19.43 29.06
CA ASP A 540 -11.41 19.28 27.73
C ASP A 540 -10.52 19.84 26.58
N PRO A 541 -9.29 19.33 26.41
CA PRO A 541 -8.28 19.95 25.54
C PRO A 541 -8.66 19.89 24.04
N PHE A 542 -9.64 19.07 23.68
CA PHE A 542 -10.10 18.88 22.30
C PHE A 542 -11.43 19.60 21.99
N ARG A 543 -11.99 20.34 22.95
CA ARG A 543 -13.30 20.99 22.79
C ARG A 543 -13.38 21.88 21.55
N SER A 544 -12.33 22.63 21.25
CA SER A 544 -12.30 23.55 20.11
C SER A 544 -12.18 22.80 18.77
N TRP A 545 -11.71 21.54 18.77
CA TRP A 545 -11.51 20.71 17.58
C TRP A 545 -12.70 19.79 17.31
N LEU A 546 -13.42 19.40 18.34
CA LEU A 546 -14.59 18.53 18.21
C LEU A 546 -15.80 19.32 17.69
N LYS A 547 -16.55 18.72 16.78
CA LYS A 547 -17.84 19.27 16.34
C LYS A 547 -18.81 19.27 17.51
N GLY A 548 -19.66 20.29 17.57
CA GLY A 548 -20.81 20.29 18.48
C GLY A 548 -21.70 19.05 18.28
N GLN A 549 -22.42 18.65 19.31
CA GLN A 549 -23.46 17.61 19.19
C GLN A 549 -24.59 18.11 18.32
#